data_a3dfbc19782494c63c618988256afe1f
#
_entry.id   a3dfbc19782494c63c618988256afe1f
#
_cell.length_a   1.000
_cell.length_b   1.000
_cell.length_c   1.000
_cell.angle_alpha   90.00
_cell.angle_beta   90.00
_cell.angle_gamma   90.00
#
_symmetry.space_group_name_H-M   'P 1'
#
loop_
_entity.id
_entity.type
_entity.pdbx_description
1 polymer ?
#
loop_
_entity_poly.entity_id
_entity_poly.type
_entity_poly.pdbx_seq_one_letter_code
_entity_poly.pdbx_strand_id
1 'polypeptide(L)'
;FKDVTFIYDGKPLMTHFSDEVSSGEKVVVYGASGTGKSTLLSSIAGLVQPDEGEIWVGGQLLTGATVSDIRRLIAWVPQEFTLPYDTVKECVFAPFKLRQNRNKIPAEQTVLNIFGHLGLEQEIYTKHLVEISGGQRQRVMIAIAVLLDKPLLLLDEPTSALDSDSIEKLIVFLKSYKSMTMVAVSHDERFIRAFDRSIKIGEER
;
A
#
# COMPACT_ATOMS: atom_id res chain seq x y z
N PHE A 1 13.30 1.21 -9.97
CA PHE A 1 14.45 1.82 -9.33
C PHE A 1 15.70 1.57 -10.16
N LYS A 2 16.49 2.60 -10.36
CA LYS A 2 17.72 2.51 -11.13
C LYS A 2 18.82 3.21 -10.34
N ASP A 3 19.69 2.40 -9.73
CA ASP A 3 20.89 2.82 -8.99
C ASP A 3 20.58 3.84 -7.88
N VAL A 4 19.49 3.63 -7.11
CA VAL A 4 19.07 4.59 -6.10
C VAL A 4 19.87 4.43 -4.81
N THR A 5 20.23 5.58 -4.23
CA THR A 5 20.88 5.69 -2.91
C THR A 5 20.03 6.59 -2.02
N PHE A 6 19.82 6.19 -0.77
CA PHE A 6 19.19 7.00 0.26
C PHE A 6 20.15 7.19 1.41
N ILE A 7 20.33 8.43 1.85
CA ILE A 7 21.16 8.82 2.98
C ILE A 7 20.26 9.42 4.07
N TYR A 8 20.43 8.97 5.30
CA TYR A 8 19.72 9.50 6.46
C TYR A 8 20.73 9.88 7.55
N ASP A 9 20.68 11.13 8.03
CA ASP A 9 21.62 11.67 9.01
C ASP A 9 23.10 11.43 8.65
N GLY A 10 23.45 11.60 7.36
CA GLY A 10 24.79 11.41 6.84
C GLY A 10 25.26 9.95 6.76
N LYS A 11 24.38 9.00 7.02
CA LYS A 11 24.67 7.56 6.89
C LYS A 11 23.88 6.95 5.75
N PRO A 12 24.48 6.10 4.93
CA PRO A 12 23.77 5.40 3.88
C PRO A 12 22.73 4.43 4.51
N LEU A 13 21.47 4.62 4.14
CA LEU A 13 20.36 3.74 4.49
C LEU A 13 20.22 2.61 3.47
N MET A 14 20.46 2.93 2.20
CA MET A 14 20.43 2.00 1.07
C MET A 14 21.33 2.57 -0.02
N THR A 15 22.16 1.76 -0.64
CA THR A 15 23.10 2.18 -1.69
C THR A 15 22.93 1.35 -2.95
N HIS A 16 23.00 2.03 -4.11
CA HIS A 16 23.02 1.39 -5.43
C HIS A 16 21.88 0.37 -5.66
N PHE A 17 20.71 0.60 -5.06
CA PHE A 17 19.57 -0.31 -5.20
C PHE A 17 18.95 -0.16 -6.59
N SER A 18 18.84 -1.28 -7.30
CA SER A 18 18.17 -1.38 -8.57
C SER A 18 17.22 -2.57 -8.55
N ASP A 19 15.95 -2.33 -8.90
CA ASP A 19 14.95 -3.38 -9.04
C ASP A 19 13.79 -2.87 -9.90
N GLU A 20 13.11 -3.79 -10.57
CA GLU A 20 11.96 -3.50 -11.42
C GLU A 20 10.79 -4.39 -11.02
N VAL A 21 9.59 -3.80 -10.97
CA VAL A 21 8.33 -4.50 -10.72
C VAL A 21 7.47 -4.38 -11.98
N SER A 22 7.12 -5.53 -12.55
CA SER A 22 6.32 -5.60 -13.76
C SER A 22 4.84 -5.27 -13.49
N SER A 23 4.13 -4.83 -14.53
CA SER A 23 2.68 -4.61 -14.42
C SER A 23 1.95 -5.89 -14.04
N GLY A 24 1.10 -5.84 -13.01
CA GLY A 24 0.38 -6.98 -12.45
C GLY A 24 1.18 -7.83 -11.47
N GLU A 25 2.49 -7.60 -11.34
CA GLU A 25 3.34 -8.31 -10.36
C GLU A 25 3.06 -7.82 -8.94
N LYS A 26 3.09 -8.74 -7.97
CA LYS A 26 2.94 -8.46 -6.54
C LYS A 26 4.23 -8.80 -5.81
N VAL A 27 4.89 -7.77 -5.32
CA VAL A 27 6.21 -7.87 -4.70
C VAL A 27 6.12 -7.49 -3.22
N VAL A 28 6.80 -8.26 -2.37
CA VAL A 28 6.91 -7.95 -0.94
C VAL A 28 8.36 -7.66 -0.58
N VAL A 29 8.61 -6.46 -0.07
CA VAL A 29 9.90 -6.01 0.44
C VAL A 29 10.00 -6.37 1.92
N TYR A 30 11.08 -7.00 2.33
CA TYR A 30 11.32 -7.39 3.71
C TYR A 30 12.78 -7.17 4.11
N GLY A 31 13.07 -7.21 5.40
CA GLY A 31 14.42 -6.99 5.95
C GLY A 31 14.36 -6.48 7.39
N ALA A 32 15.49 -6.27 8.01
CA ALA A 32 15.58 -5.79 9.39
C ALA A 32 14.88 -4.42 9.58
N SER A 33 14.52 -4.10 10.83
CA SER A 33 14.00 -2.76 11.12
C SER A 33 15.07 -1.69 10.83
N GLY A 34 14.66 -0.56 10.30
CA GLY A 34 15.58 0.55 10.00
C GLY A 34 16.35 0.44 8.68
N THR A 35 16.12 -0.60 7.86
CA THR A 35 16.82 -0.77 6.56
C THR A 35 16.25 0.02 5.39
N GLY A 36 15.29 0.91 5.62
CA GLY A 36 14.74 1.78 4.56
C GLY A 36 13.54 1.23 3.80
N LYS A 37 12.86 0.18 4.27
CA LYS A 37 11.67 -0.39 3.62
C LYS A 37 10.56 0.64 3.39
N SER A 38 10.14 1.34 4.43
CA SER A 38 9.12 2.39 4.34
C SER A 38 9.62 3.61 3.55
N THR A 39 10.93 3.88 3.57
CA THR A 39 11.56 4.90 2.73
C THR A 39 11.41 4.54 1.25
N LEU A 40 11.63 3.27 0.90
CA LEU A 40 11.43 2.78 -0.47
C LEU A 40 9.98 2.95 -0.92
N LEU A 41 8.97 2.57 -0.11
CA LEU A 41 7.57 2.81 -0.44
C LEU A 41 7.23 4.30 -0.56
N SER A 42 7.70 5.10 0.38
CA SER A 42 7.47 6.56 0.39
C SER A 42 8.10 7.23 -0.82
N SER A 43 9.22 6.71 -1.31
CA SER A 43 9.89 7.24 -2.50
C SER A 43 9.11 6.96 -3.79
N ILE A 44 8.45 5.81 -3.91
CA ILE A 44 7.54 5.52 -5.05
C ILE A 44 6.40 6.56 -5.09
N ALA A 45 5.88 6.96 -3.93
CA ALA A 45 4.85 7.98 -3.82
C ALA A 45 5.39 9.43 -3.97
N GLY A 46 6.70 9.59 -4.14
CA GLY A 46 7.36 10.88 -4.28
C GLY A 46 7.35 11.72 -3.00
N LEU A 47 7.27 11.09 -1.84
CA LEU A 47 7.36 11.75 -0.52
C LEU A 47 8.79 11.86 -0.03
N VAL A 48 9.64 10.95 -0.46
CA VAL A 48 11.08 10.95 -0.23
C VAL A 48 11.77 10.90 -1.59
N GLN A 49 12.78 11.76 -1.79
CA GLN A 49 13.62 11.74 -2.99
C GLN A 49 14.88 10.93 -2.70
N PRO A 50 15.37 10.13 -3.65
CA PRO A 50 16.67 9.52 -3.52
C PRO A 50 17.77 10.60 -3.60
N ASP A 51 18.88 10.40 -2.91
CA ASP A 51 20.07 11.24 -3.01
C ASP A 51 20.78 11.03 -4.35
N GLU A 52 20.75 9.78 -4.87
CA GLU A 52 21.29 9.42 -6.17
C GLU A 52 20.37 8.42 -6.88
N GLY A 53 20.47 8.34 -8.21
CA GLY A 53 19.72 7.41 -9.03
C GLY A 53 18.35 7.92 -9.46
N GLU A 54 17.54 7.04 -10.02
CA GLU A 54 16.27 7.37 -10.67
C GLU A 54 15.15 6.43 -10.21
N ILE A 55 13.94 6.98 -10.04
CA ILE A 55 12.71 6.21 -9.79
C ILE A 55 11.77 6.41 -10.96
N TRP A 56 11.30 5.32 -11.53
CA TRP A 56 10.35 5.31 -12.62
C TRP A 56 9.06 4.62 -12.19
N VAL A 57 7.91 5.24 -12.47
CA VAL A 57 6.59 4.70 -12.16
C VAL A 57 5.68 4.84 -13.37
N GLY A 58 5.12 3.72 -13.84
CA GLY A 58 4.25 3.72 -15.01
C GLY A 58 4.92 4.29 -16.28
N GLY A 59 6.22 4.06 -16.44
CA GLY A 59 7.01 4.57 -17.59
C GLY A 59 7.39 6.05 -17.47
N GLN A 60 7.10 6.72 -16.36
CA GLN A 60 7.44 8.13 -16.12
C GLN A 60 8.54 8.25 -15.06
N LEU A 61 9.57 9.05 -15.34
CA LEU A 61 10.56 9.43 -14.33
C LEU A 61 9.89 10.26 -13.24
N LEU A 62 10.10 9.89 -11.99
CA LEU A 62 9.57 10.62 -10.84
C LEU A 62 10.38 11.90 -10.62
N THR A 63 9.73 13.02 -10.82
CA THR A 63 10.29 14.38 -10.63
C THR A 63 9.24 15.29 -10.03
N GLY A 64 9.60 16.51 -9.63
CA GLY A 64 8.64 17.51 -9.18
C GLY A 64 7.56 17.84 -10.22
N ALA A 65 7.84 17.69 -11.52
CA ALA A 65 6.89 17.95 -12.59
C ALA A 65 5.91 16.78 -12.78
N THR A 66 6.33 15.53 -12.58
CA THR A 66 5.54 14.32 -12.86
C THR A 66 4.86 13.72 -11.64
N VAL A 67 5.29 14.09 -10.42
CA VAL A 67 4.82 13.48 -9.16
C VAL A 67 3.30 13.51 -8.99
N SER A 68 2.65 14.57 -9.44
CA SER A 68 1.18 14.68 -9.34
C SER A 68 0.45 13.67 -10.22
N ASP A 69 0.98 13.38 -11.42
CA ASP A 69 0.40 12.38 -12.33
C ASP A 69 0.70 10.97 -11.84
N ILE A 70 1.91 10.73 -11.36
CA ILE A 70 2.31 9.45 -10.75
C ILE A 70 1.43 9.12 -9.55
N ARG A 71 1.18 10.07 -8.63
CA ARG A 71 0.28 9.86 -7.47
C ARG A 71 -1.15 9.50 -7.85
N ARG A 72 -1.62 9.86 -9.02
CA ARG A 72 -2.93 9.42 -9.53
C ARG A 72 -2.98 7.94 -9.87
N LEU A 73 -1.84 7.31 -10.13
CA LEU A 73 -1.72 5.88 -10.40
C LEU A 73 -1.66 5.03 -9.12
N ILE A 74 -1.48 5.65 -7.96
CA ILE A 74 -1.16 4.98 -6.71
C ILE A 74 -2.36 5.01 -5.75
N ALA A 75 -2.66 3.86 -5.15
CA ALA A 75 -3.37 3.75 -3.89
C ALA A 75 -2.37 3.32 -2.81
N TRP A 76 -2.32 4.03 -1.68
CA TRP A 76 -1.34 3.76 -0.64
C TRP A 76 -2.02 3.62 0.73
N VAL A 77 -1.66 2.56 1.43
CA VAL A 77 -2.01 2.31 2.84
C VAL A 77 -0.72 2.39 3.65
N PRO A 78 -0.48 3.48 4.39
CA PRO A 78 0.67 3.59 5.26
C PRO A 78 0.51 2.74 6.52
N GLN A 79 1.61 2.48 7.22
CA GLN A 79 1.61 1.72 8.48
C GLN A 79 0.79 2.41 9.57
N GLU A 80 0.99 3.71 9.72
CA GLU A 80 0.24 4.55 10.67
C GLU A 80 -0.61 5.56 9.92
N PHE A 81 -1.87 5.72 10.34
CA PHE A 81 -2.77 6.69 9.76
C PHE A 81 -3.77 7.21 10.78
N THR A 82 -4.08 8.47 10.65
CA THR A 82 -5.18 9.11 11.38
C THR A 82 -6.33 9.37 10.41
N LEU A 83 -7.52 8.96 10.79
CA LEU A 83 -8.72 9.13 9.96
C LEU A 83 -9.55 10.26 10.57
N PRO A 84 -9.64 11.43 9.90
CA PRO A 84 -10.40 12.58 10.39
C PRO A 84 -11.88 12.46 10.02
N TYR A 85 -12.48 11.28 10.25
CA TYR A 85 -13.88 10.97 9.97
C TYR A 85 -14.51 10.31 11.18
N ASP A 86 -15.82 10.48 11.35
CA ASP A 86 -16.53 9.91 12.49
C ASP A 86 -16.93 8.46 12.22
N THR A 87 -17.38 8.14 11.03
CA THR A 87 -17.90 6.82 10.68
C THR A 87 -17.07 6.12 9.60
N VAL A 88 -17.15 4.79 9.58
CA VAL A 88 -16.54 3.96 8.53
C VAL A 88 -17.07 4.33 7.15
N LYS A 89 -18.38 4.55 7.03
CA LYS A 89 -19.02 4.97 5.78
C LYS A 89 -18.44 6.27 5.24
N GLU A 90 -18.30 7.29 6.08
CA GLU A 90 -17.68 8.56 5.69
C GLU A 90 -16.24 8.37 5.22
N CYS A 91 -15.47 7.56 5.94
CA CYS A 91 -14.10 7.22 5.61
C CYS A 91 -14.01 6.53 4.23
N VAL A 92 -14.87 5.55 3.96
CA VAL A 92 -14.93 4.83 2.67
C VAL A 92 -15.16 5.78 1.51
N PHE A 93 -16.10 6.73 1.64
CA PHE A 93 -16.44 7.62 0.54
C PHE A 93 -15.59 8.89 0.44
N ALA A 94 -14.77 9.19 1.45
CA ALA A 94 -13.95 10.40 1.46
C ALA A 94 -13.04 10.56 0.24
N PRO A 95 -12.28 9.54 -0.20
CA PRO A 95 -11.42 9.67 -1.37
C PRO A 95 -12.18 9.93 -2.67
N PHE A 96 -13.45 9.51 -2.75
CA PHE A 96 -14.30 9.72 -3.94
C PHE A 96 -14.91 11.12 -4.03
N LYS A 97 -14.77 11.95 -2.99
CA LYS A 97 -15.08 13.38 -3.05
C LYS A 97 -14.03 14.15 -3.86
N LEU A 98 -12.83 13.61 -4.03
CA LEU A 98 -11.77 14.21 -4.84
C LEU A 98 -12.15 14.16 -6.32
N ARG A 99 -11.91 15.27 -7.06
CA ARG A 99 -12.28 15.42 -8.48
C ARG A 99 -11.84 14.23 -9.35
N GLN A 100 -10.64 13.71 -9.12
CA GLN A 100 -10.06 12.62 -9.90
C GLN A 100 -10.72 11.25 -9.68
N ASN A 101 -11.48 11.08 -8.60
CA ASN A 101 -12.10 9.80 -8.22
C ASN A 101 -13.64 9.83 -8.30
N ARG A 102 -14.26 10.97 -8.60
CA ARG A 102 -15.72 11.15 -8.59
C ARG A 102 -16.48 10.17 -9.49
N ASN A 103 -15.88 9.78 -10.61
CA ASN A 103 -16.51 8.85 -11.56
C ASN A 103 -16.38 7.38 -11.13
N LYS A 104 -15.70 7.10 -10.01
CA LYS A 104 -15.44 5.75 -9.48
C LYS A 104 -16.18 5.48 -8.17
N ILE A 105 -17.17 6.30 -7.80
CA ILE A 105 -17.91 6.10 -6.54
C ILE A 105 -18.53 4.70 -6.55
N PRO A 106 -18.14 3.82 -5.60
CA PRO A 106 -18.64 2.44 -5.57
C PRO A 106 -20.11 2.40 -5.09
N ALA A 107 -20.88 1.44 -5.59
CA ALA A 107 -22.16 1.10 -4.99
C ALA A 107 -21.92 0.53 -3.57
N GLU A 108 -22.86 0.76 -2.66
CA GLU A 108 -22.78 0.25 -1.29
C GLU A 108 -22.58 -1.27 -1.25
N GLN A 109 -23.29 -2.01 -2.10
CA GLN A 109 -23.14 -3.47 -2.20
C GLN A 109 -21.72 -3.89 -2.58
N THR A 110 -21.02 -3.12 -3.42
CA THR A 110 -19.61 -3.39 -3.77
C THR A 110 -18.71 -3.24 -2.54
N VAL A 111 -18.95 -2.23 -1.72
CA VAL A 111 -18.21 -2.01 -0.46
C VAL A 111 -18.43 -3.20 0.49
N LEU A 112 -19.69 -3.58 0.70
CA LEU A 112 -20.06 -4.69 1.60
C LEU A 112 -19.49 -6.03 1.12
N ASN A 113 -19.45 -6.28 -0.18
CA ASN A 113 -18.84 -7.47 -0.76
C ASN A 113 -17.32 -7.51 -0.48
N ILE A 114 -16.61 -6.38 -0.65
CA ILE A 114 -15.19 -6.28 -0.34
C ILE A 114 -14.95 -6.47 1.15
N PHE A 115 -15.79 -5.90 2.01
CA PHE A 115 -15.73 -6.12 3.46
C PHE A 115 -15.85 -7.61 3.80
N GLY A 116 -16.81 -8.31 3.22
CA GLY A 116 -16.99 -9.75 3.41
C GLY A 116 -15.74 -10.56 3.01
N HIS A 117 -15.13 -10.26 1.86
CA HIS A 117 -13.88 -10.91 1.43
C HIS A 117 -12.71 -10.66 2.39
N LEU A 118 -12.68 -9.49 3.05
CA LEU A 118 -11.69 -9.16 4.06
C LEU A 118 -12.07 -9.65 5.48
N GLY A 119 -13.17 -10.39 5.63
CA GLY A 119 -13.66 -10.88 6.92
C GLY A 119 -14.15 -9.77 7.83
N LEU A 120 -14.64 -8.66 7.28
CA LEU A 120 -15.35 -7.61 8.01
C LEU A 120 -16.85 -7.89 7.96
N GLU A 121 -17.51 -7.84 9.11
CA GLU A 121 -18.96 -7.94 9.22
C GLU A 121 -19.64 -6.72 8.61
N GLN A 122 -20.85 -6.88 8.08
CA GLN A 122 -21.57 -5.78 7.41
C GLN A 122 -21.86 -4.60 8.34
N GLU A 123 -22.06 -4.88 9.62
CA GLU A 123 -22.32 -3.87 10.66
C GLU A 123 -21.16 -2.89 10.82
N ILE A 124 -19.94 -3.31 10.49
CA ILE A 124 -18.75 -2.43 10.52
C ILE A 124 -18.95 -1.18 9.66
N TYR A 125 -19.68 -1.30 8.56
CA TYR A 125 -19.91 -0.21 7.61
C TYR A 125 -20.60 1.01 8.23
N THR A 126 -21.48 0.79 9.24
CA THR A 126 -22.23 1.87 9.91
C THR A 126 -21.63 2.31 11.25
N LYS A 127 -20.61 1.60 11.74
CA LYS A 127 -19.98 1.92 13.04
C LYS A 127 -19.16 3.21 12.99
N HIS A 128 -18.97 3.79 14.16
CA HIS A 128 -17.97 4.84 14.35
C HIS A 128 -16.56 4.25 14.31
N LEU A 129 -15.59 5.02 13.80
CA LEU A 129 -14.19 4.57 13.68
C LEU A 129 -13.57 4.26 15.05
N VAL A 130 -14.05 4.87 16.13
CA VAL A 130 -13.59 4.61 17.49
C VAL A 130 -14.09 3.26 18.04
N GLU A 131 -15.15 2.69 17.48
CA GLU A 131 -15.77 1.44 17.92
C GLU A 131 -15.14 0.19 17.26
N ILE A 132 -14.32 0.38 16.22
CA ILE A 132 -13.69 -0.72 15.50
C ILE A 132 -12.25 -0.95 15.96
N SER A 133 -11.82 -2.22 15.96
CA SER A 133 -10.46 -2.60 16.35
C SER A 133 -9.40 -2.08 15.36
N GLY A 134 -8.13 -2.08 15.78
CA GLY A 134 -7.00 -1.73 14.89
C GLY A 134 -6.95 -2.60 13.63
N GLY A 135 -7.15 -3.91 13.77
CA GLY A 135 -7.19 -4.84 12.64
C GLY A 135 -8.40 -4.64 11.71
N GLN A 136 -9.57 -4.29 12.26
CA GLN A 136 -10.72 -3.91 11.45
C GLN A 136 -10.44 -2.61 10.69
N ARG A 137 -9.84 -1.63 11.34
CA ARG A 137 -9.45 -0.35 10.73
C ARG A 137 -8.46 -0.55 9.60
N GLN A 138 -7.45 -1.40 9.79
CA GLN A 138 -6.48 -1.75 8.77
C GLN A 138 -7.15 -2.37 7.54
N ARG A 139 -8.06 -3.33 7.73
CA ARG A 139 -8.81 -3.96 6.64
C ARG A 139 -9.75 -2.99 5.92
N VAL A 140 -10.37 -2.05 6.63
CA VAL A 140 -11.16 -0.96 6.03
C VAL A 140 -10.29 -0.09 5.13
N MET A 141 -9.08 0.28 5.55
CA MET A 141 -8.15 1.07 4.73
C MET A 141 -7.71 0.32 3.47
N ILE A 142 -7.45 -0.98 3.57
CA ILE A 142 -7.12 -1.81 2.41
C ILE A 142 -8.33 -1.90 1.45
N ALA A 143 -9.55 -2.06 1.98
CA ALA A 143 -10.76 -2.03 1.17
C ALA A 143 -10.90 -0.71 0.39
N ILE A 144 -10.68 0.42 1.04
CA ILE A 144 -10.71 1.76 0.41
C ILE A 144 -9.66 1.85 -0.70
N ALA A 145 -8.42 1.41 -0.43
CA ALA A 145 -7.34 1.46 -1.40
C ALA A 145 -7.65 0.63 -2.67
N VAL A 146 -8.24 -0.54 -2.50
CA VAL A 146 -8.66 -1.41 -3.62
C VAL A 146 -9.87 -0.83 -4.35
N LEU A 147 -10.85 -0.25 -3.64
CA LEU A 147 -12.00 0.43 -4.25
C LEU A 147 -11.62 1.60 -5.14
N LEU A 148 -10.48 2.26 -4.88
CA LEU A 148 -9.96 3.33 -5.74
C LEU A 148 -9.57 2.84 -7.13
N ASP A 149 -9.41 1.54 -7.33
CA ASP A 149 -9.08 0.90 -8.60
C ASP A 149 -7.90 1.61 -9.30
N LYS A 150 -6.79 1.67 -8.59
CA LYS A 150 -5.53 2.24 -9.10
C LYS A 150 -4.61 1.11 -9.61
N PRO A 151 -3.80 1.36 -10.66
CA PRO A 151 -2.92 0.34 -11.20
C PRO A 151 -1.81 -0.10 -10.24
N LEU A 152 -1.42 0.75 -9.26
CA LEU A 152 -0.38 0.44 -8.28
C LEU A 152 -0.92 0.58 -6.86
N LEU A 153 -0.82 -0.50 -6.08
CA LEU A 153 -1.15 -0.55 -4.66
C LEU A 153 0.14 -0.61 -3.84
N LEU A 154 0.31 0.34 -2.93
CA LEU A 154 1.40 0.37 -1.95
C LEU A 154 0.84 0.03 -0.57
N LEU A 155 1.44 -0.96 0.11
CA LEU A 155 1.03 -1.40 1.44
C LEU A 155 2.24 -1.38 2.39
N ASP A 156 2.16 -0.59 3.45
CA ASP A 156 3.21 -0.56 4.49
C ASP A 156 2.70 -1.31 5.73
N GLU A 157 3.31 -2.46 6.04
CA GLU A 157 2.99 -3.36 7.14
C GLU A 157 1.48 -3.72 7.25
N PRO A 158 0.84 -4.21 6.16
CA PRO A 158 -0.61 -4.44 6.13
C PRO A 158 -1.09 -5.54 7.09
N THR A 159 -0.16 -6.31 7.66
CA THR A 159 -0.44 -7.45 8.54
C THR A 159 -0.23 -7.16 10.02
N SER A 160 0.37 -6.02 10.39
CA SER A 160 0.85 -5.72 11.76
C SER A 160 -0.24 -5.75 12.85
N ALA A 161 -1.49 -5.46 12.49
CA ALA A 161 -2.63 -5.43 13.42
C ALA A 161 -3.59 -6.60 13.22
N LEU A 162 -3.23 -7.62 12.41
CA LEU A 162 -4.12 -8.70 12.02
C LEU A 162 -3.78 -10.02 12.73
N ASP A 163 -4.81 -10.79 13.08
CA ASP A 163 -4.68 -12.17 13.47
C ASP A 163 -4.43 -13.09 12.26
N SER A 164 -4.09 -14.36 12.54
CA SER A 164 -3.71 -15.33 11.51
C SER A 164 -4.79 -15.55 10.44
N ASP A 165 -6.06 -15.65 10.84
CA ASP A 165 -7.19 -15.85 9.94
C ASP A 165 -7.41 -14.62 9.03
N SER A 166 -7.29 -13.43 9.60
CA SER A 166 -7.38 -12.17 8.86
C SER A 166 -6.24 -12.01 7.86
N ILE A 167 -5.02 -12.45 8.17
CA ILE A 167 -3.89 -12.44 7.24
C ILE A 167 -4.16 -13.37 6.06
N GLU A 168 -4.67 -14.57 6.29
CA GLU A 168 -5.01 -15.51 5.22
C GLU A 168 -6.09 -14.95 4.28
N LYS A 169 -7.16 -14.38 4.85
CA LYS A 169 -8.21 -13.70 4.07
C LYS A 169 -7.65 -12.55 3.24
N LEU A 170 -6.77 -11.73 3.82
CA LEU A 170 -6.11 -10.64 3.12
C LEU A 170 -5.26 -11.14 1.94
N ILE A 171 -4.48 -12.20 2.13
CA ILE A 171 -3.67 -12.81 1.08
C ILE A 171 -4.56 -13.29 -0.07
N VAL A 172 -5.62 -14.06 0.23
CA VAL A 172 -6.57 -14.57 -0.79
C VAL A 172 -7.22 -13.41 -1.53
N PHE A 173 -7.65 -12.39 -0.81
CA PHE A 173 -8.27 -11.20 -1.38
C PHE A 173 -7.32 -10.46 -2.34
N LEU A 174 -6.10 -10.14 -1.93
CA LEU A 174 -5.13 -9.43 -2.78
C LEU A 174 -4.72 -10.26 -4.01
N LYS A 175 -4.62 -11.58 -3.88
CA LYS A 175 -4.34 -12.49 -5.01
C LYS A 175 -5.46 -12.54 -6.06
N SER A 176 -6.68 -12.23 -5.69
CA SER A 176 -7.83 -12.20 -6.62
C SER A 176 -7.72 -11.08 -7.66
N TYR A 177 -6.99 -10.00 -7.36
CA TYR A 177 -6.78 -8.85 -8.27
C TYR A 177 -5.56 -9.06 -9.18
N LYS A 178 -5.70 -9.87 -10.22
CA LYS A 178 -4.58 -10.31 -11.08
C LYS A 178 -3.89 -9.18 -11.86
N SER A 179 -4.62 -8.14 -12.24
CA SER A 179 -4.07 -7.00 -13.03
C SER A 179 -3.47 -5.90 -12.16
N MET A 180 -3.67 -5.93 -10.84
CA MET A 180 -3.17 -4.92 -9.92
C MET A 180 -1.71 -5.19 -9.59
N THR A 181 -0.85 -4.22 -9.85
CA THR A 181 0.54 -4.22 -9.37
C THR A 181 0.55 -3.89 -7.89
N MET A 182 1.34 -4.61 -7.08
CA MET A 182 1.45 -4.36 -5.66
C MET A 182 2.93 -4.33 -5.23
N VAL A 183 3.28 -3.32 -4.45
CA VAL A 183 4.52 -3.30 -3.67
C VAL A 183 4.15 -3.17 -2.20
N ALA A 184 4.47 -4.18 -1.41
CA ALA A 184 4.18 -4.20 0.01
C ALA A 184 5.46 -4.33 0.83
N VAL A 185 5.44 -3.78 2.04
CA VAL A 185 6.44 -4.06 3.08
C VAL A 185 5.78 -4.94 4.13
N SER A 186 6.41 -6.02 4.54
CA SER A 186 5.90 -6.85 5.63
C SER A 186 7.02 -7.62 6.33
N HIS A 187 6.77 -7.98 7.60
CA HIS A 187 7.58 -8.90 8.39
C HIS A 187 6.90 -10.28 8.58
N ASP A 188 5.65 -10.45 8.16
CA ASP A 188 4.94 -11.73 8.26
C ASP A 188 5.42 -12.68 7.17
N GLU A 189 6.02 -13.81 7.55
CA GLU A 189 6.56 -14.80 6.61
C GLU A 189 5.52 -15.39 5.66
N ARG A 190 4.28 -15.57 6.11
CA ARG A 190 3.17 -16.09 5.27
C ARG A 190 2.85 -15.09 4.18
N PHE A 191 2.77 -13.80 4.55
CA PHE A 191 2.52 -12.72 3.60
C PHE A 191 3.68 -12.60 2.59
N ILE A 192 4.94 -12.65 3.06
CA ILE A 192 6.14 -12.58 2.21
C ILE A 192 6.15 -13.71 1.17
N ARG A 193 5.84 -14.94 1.59
CA ARG A 193 5.88 -16.13 0.70
C ARG A 193 4.64 -16.28 -0.19
N ALA A 194 3.61 -15.49 0.03
CA ALA A 194 2.33 -15.66 -0.66
C ALA A 194 2.32 -15.09 -2.08
N PHE A 195 3.17 -14.11 -2.40
CA PHE A 195 3.12 -13.35 -3.64
C PHE A 195 4.23 -13.72 -4.63
N ASP A 196 4.24 -13.07 -5.79
CA ASP A 196 5.03 -13.49 -6.94
C ASP A 196 6.53 -13.45 -6.66
N ARG A 197 6.98 -12.43 -5.92
CA ARG A 197 8.39 -12.25 -5.57
C ARG A 197 8.56 -11.51 -4.24
N SER A 198 9.66 -11.80 -3.57
CA SER A 198 10.08 -11.05 -2.39
C SER A 198 11.48 -10.46 -2.58
N ILE A 199 11.69 -9.24 -2.07
CA ILE A 199 12.95 -8.51 -2.14
C ILE A 199 13.46 -8.31 -0.71
N LYS A 200 14.64 -8.86 -0.41
CA LYS A 200 15.31 -8.62 0.86
C LYS A 200 16.18 -7.38 0.76
N ILE A 201 16.03 -6.44 1.69
CA ILE A 201 16.89 -5.26 1.79
C ILE A 201 17.63 -5.21 3.12
N GLY A 202 18.79 -4.53 3.13
CA GLY A 202 19.63 -4.38 4.34
C GLY A 202 20.69 -5.45 4.55
N GLU A 203 21.01 -6.27 3.54
CA GLU A 203 22.29 -7.00 3.47
C GLU A 203 23.21 -6.24 2.50
N GLU A 204 24.44 -5.96 2.91
CA GLU A 204 25.48 -5.54 1.96
C GLU A 204 25.64 -6.64 0.90
N ARG A 205 25.43 -6.26 -0.36
CA ARG A 205 25.78 -7.11 -1.50
C ARG A 205 27.25 -6.97 -1.82
#